data_969c9003db7f0f382c642791da62ee07
#
_entry.id   969c9003db7f0f382c642791da62ee07
#
_cell.length_a   1.000
_cell.length_b   1.000
_cell.length_c   1.000
_cell.angle_alpha   90.00
_cell.angle_beta   90.00
_cell.angle_gamma   90.00
#
_symmetry.space_group_name_H-M   'P 1'
#
loop_
_entity.id
_entity.type
_entity.pdbx_description
1 polymer ?
#
loop_
_entity_poly.entity_id
_entity_poly.type
_entity_poly.pdbx_seq_one_letter_code
_entity_poly.pdbx_strand_id
1 'polypeptide(L)'
;MKKILIIILFLVILFLGYSISVTPSYNAMDISHALEEASASLKNNQDIVVFESKNPFNFYDVLHRIDEISEQEVFGILTKPDTIGIFPIIIGVAGSAGWGDHHYGYLDRYLEMGFAVFSLHSFKSRDVESTVGEQLTVTIPMM
;
A
#
# COMPACT_ATOMS: atom_id res chain seq x y z
N MET A 1 7.72 48.42 -17.41
CA MET A 1 7.71 47.66 -16.14
C MET A 1 6.33 47.13 -15.77
N LYS A 2 5.24 47.91 -15.70
CA LYS A 2 3.90 47.41 -15.32
C LYS A 2 3.37 46.27 -16.20
N LYS A 3 3.56 46.30 -17.52
CA LYS A 3 3.10 45.26 -18.45
C LYS A 3 3.81 43.91 -18.21
N ILE A 4 5.11 43.95 -17.91
CA ILE A 4 5.91 42.73 -17.62
C ILE A 4 5.43 42.13 -16.31
N LEU A 5 5.15 42.92 -15.29
CA LEU A 5 4.66 42.43 -14.00
C LEU A 5 3.28 41.75 -14.13
N ILE A 6 2.39 42.27 -14.96
CA ILE A 6 1.08 41.66 -15.24
C ILE A 6 1.24 40.31 -15.94
N ILE A 7 2.15 40.22 -16.91
CA ILE A 7 2.41 38.92 -17.60
C ILE A 7 2.97 37.87 -16.64
N ILE A 8 3.93 38.28 -15.78
CA ILE A 8 4.48 37.36 -14.76
C ILE A 8 3.39 36.89 -13.80
N LEU A 9 2.56 37.80 -13.29
CA LEU A 9 1.46 37.46 -12.39
C LEU A 9 0.46 36.50 -13.05
N PHE A 10 0.13 36.72 -14.34
CA PHE A 10 -0.77 35.85 -15.08
C PHE A 10 -0.16 34.46 -15.29
N LEU A 11 1.14 34.34 -15.60
CA LEU A 11 1.83 33.06 -15.70
C LEU A 11 1.90 32.32 -14.38
N VAL A 12 2.11 33.02 -13.25
CA VAL A 12 2.09 32.42 -11.91
C VAL A 12 0.71 31.90 -11.57
N ILE A 13 -0.35 32.65 -11.88
CA ILE A 13 -1.74 32.21 -11.65
C ILE A 13 -2.07 30.99 -12.51
N LEU A 14 -1.66 30.97 -13.79
CA LEU A 14 -1.83 29.79 -14.67
C LEU A 14 -1.06 28.59 -14.16
N PHE A 15 0.18 28.78 -13.71
CA PHE A 15 0.99 27.71 -13.15
C PHE A 15 0.40 27.15 -11.85
N LEU A 16 -0.04 28.01 -10.94
CA LEU A 16 -0.73 27.61 -9.72
C LEU A 16 -2.07 26.90 -10.03
N GLY A 17 -2.85 27.44 -10.98
CA GLY A 17 -4.09 26.82 -11.43
C GLY A 17 -3.86 25.43 -12.04
N TYR A 18 -2.82 25.29 -12.86
CA TYR A 18 -2.42 24.00 -13.42
C TYR A 18 -1.97 23.02 -12.32
N SER A 19 -1.15 23.46 -11.37
CA SER A 19 -0.67 22.64 -10.27
C SER A 19 -1.79 22.15 -9.33
N ILE A 20 -2.84 22.94 -9.17
CA ILE A 20 -4.02 22.57 -8.37
C ILE A 20 -4.94 21.61 -9.14
N SER A 21 -4.96 21.69 -10.49
CA SER A 21 -5.84 20.87 -11.33
C SER A 21 -5.26 19.47 -11.61
N VAL A 22 -3.96 19.28 -11.49
CA VAL A 22 -3.31 17.97 -11.63
C VAL A 22 -3.29 17.30 -10.27
N THR A 23 -4.43 16.77 -9.86
CA THR A 23 -4.44 15.74 -8.82
C THR A 23 -3.92 14.45 -9.46
N PRO A 24 -2.81 13.87 -8.98
CA PRO A 24 -2.39 12.56 -9.47
C PRO A 24 -3.52 11.56 -9.18
N SER A 25 -4.20 11.09 -10.21
CA SER A 25 -5.07 9.94 -10.05
C SER A 25 -4.20 8.70 -10.17
N TYR A 26 -3.98 8.00 -9.08
CA TYR A 26 -3.38 6.68 -9.15
C TYR A 26 -4.42 5.71 -9.70
N ASN A 27 -4.16 5.19 -10.89
CA ASN A 27 -4.91 4.05 -11.39
C ASN A 27 -4.63 2.85 -10.48
N ALA A 28 -5.64 2.03 -10.28
CA ALA A 28 -5.45 0.75 -9.62
C ALA A 28 -4.39 -0.08 -10.37
N MET A 29 -3.48 -0.69 -9.61
CA MET A 29 -2.44 -1.58 -10.14
C MET A 29 -3.02 -2.98 -10.30
N ASP A 30 -2.65 -3.66 -11.38
CA ASP A 30 -2.94 -5.08 -11.53
C ASP A 30 -1.99 -5.91 -10.64
N ILE A 31 -2.55 -6.67 -9.72
CA ILE A 31 -1.79 -7.49 -8.78
C ILE A 31 -1.60 -8.94 -9.24
N SER A 32 -2.04 -9.30 -10.45
CA SER A 32 -2.02 -10.68 -10.96
C SER A 32 -0.63 -11.31 -10.88
N HIS A 33 0.41 -10.58 -11.30
CA HIS A 33 1.79 -11.05 -11.23
C HIS A 33 2.28 -11.27 -9.79
N ALA A 34 1.96 -10.34 -8.89
CA ALA A 34 2.31 -10.47 -7.48
C ALA A 34 1.60 -11.64 -6.80
N LEU A 35 0.36 -11.92 -7.19
CA LEU A 35 -0.39 -13.09 -6.72
C LEU A 35 0.19 -14.41 -7.25
N GLU A 36 0.62 -14.44 -8.52
CA GLU A 36 1.27 -15.61 -9.11
C GLU A 36 2.58 -15.94 -8.37
N GLU A 37 3.45 -14.94 -8.16
CA GLU A 37 4.67 -15.12 -7.37
C GLU A 37 4.39 -15.59 -5.94
N ALA A 38 3.43 -14.97 -5.26
CA ALA A 38 3.05 -15.36 -3.91
C ALA A 38 2.54 -16.80 -3.88
N SER A 39 1.66 -17.17 -4.83
CA SER A 39 1.09 -18.52 -4.92
C SER A 39 2.15 -19.61 -5.14
N ALA A 40 3.17 -19.30 -5.95
CA ALA A 40 4.27 -20.23 -6.22
C ALA A 40 5.16 -20.51 -4.99
N SER A 41 5.13 -19.61 -4.00
CA SER A 41 5.95 -19.70 -2.78
C SER A 41 5.20 -20.16 -1.52
N LEU A 42 3.88 -20.41 -1.61
CA LEU A 42 3.06 -20.80 -0.46
C LEU A 42 3.46 -22.12 0.15
N LYS A 43 3.43 -22.17 1.48
CA LYS A 43 3.51 -23.41 2.27
C LYS A 43 2.11 -23.99 2.49
N ASN A 44 2.03 -25.26 2.91
CA ASN A 44 0.76 -25.98 3.09
C ASN A 44 -0.21 -25.34 4.10
N ASN A 45 0.31 -24.58 5.06
CA ASN A 45 -0.46 -23.91 6.11
C ASN A 45 -0.68 -22.42 5.82
N GLN A 46 -0.52 -21.99 4.57
CA GLN A 46 -0.65 -20.60 4.13
C GLN A 46 -1.76 -20.44 3.09
N ASP A 47 -2.51 -19.35 3.22
CA ASP A 47 -3.54 -18.92 2.29
C ASP A 47 -3.28 -17.48 1.86
N ILE A 48 -3.54 -17.17 0.59
CA ILE A 48 -3.61 -15.76 0.14
C ILE A 48 -5.01 -15.22 0.42
N VAL A 49 -5.06 -14.05 1.04
CA VAL A 49 -6.30 -13.30 1.24
C VAL A 49 -6.19 -12.01 0.46
N VAL A 50 -7.09 -11.80 -0.50
CA VAL A 50 -7.20 -10.56 -1.29
C VAL A 50 -8.38 -9.75 -0.77
N PHE A 51 -8.21 -8.46 -0.68
CA PHE A 51 -9.27 -7.52 -0.26
C PHE A 51 -9.09 -6.17 -0.94
N GLU A 52 -10.17 -5.39 -0.96
CA GLU A 52 -10.20 -4.06 -1.53
C GLU A 52 -9.63 -3.01 -0.56
N SER A 53 -8.84 -2.09 -1.09
CA SER A 53 -8.28 -0.92 -0.44
C SER A 53 -8.37 0.27 -1.39
N LYS A 54 -7.75 1.40 -1.06
CA LYS A 54 -7.72 2.59 -1.91
C LYS A 54 -6.34 3.23 -1.91
N ASN A 55 -6.09 4.11 -2.89
CA ASN A 55 -4.82 4.80 -3.06
C ASN A 55 -4.97 6.32 -2.87
N PRO A 56 -5.32 6.82 -1.68
CA PRO A 56 -5.37 8.26 -1.43
C PRO A 56 -3.97 8.87 -1.55
N PHE A 57 -3.87 10.03 -2.19
CA PHE A 57 -2.59 10.72 -2.35
C PHE A 57 -2.18 11.51 -1.11
N ASN A 58 -3.17 12.03 -0.37
CA ASN A 58 -2.94 12.86 0.80
C ASN A 58 -4.07 12.72 1.84
N PHE A 59 -3.90 13.32 3.00
CA PHE A 59 -4.91 13.28 4.06
C PHE A 59 -6.24 13.95 3.68
N TYR A 60 -6.24 14.93 2.78
CA TYR A 60 -7.48 15.52 2.29
C TYR A 60 -8.31 14.49 1.52
N ASP A 61 -7.66 13.68 0.70
CA ASP A 61 -8.32 12.58 -0.02
C ASP A 61 -8.93 11.57 0.95
N VAL A 62 -8.19 11.19 2.01
CA VAL A 62 -8.70 10.28 3.05
C VAL A 62 -9.93 10.85 3.75
N LEU A 63 -9.93 12.14 4.08
CA LEU A 63 -10.98 12.77 4.88
C LEU A 63 -12.20 13.21 4.07
N HIS A 64 -12.03 13.52 2.79
CA HIS A 64 -13.06 14.20 2.01
C HIS A 64 -13.40 13.54 0.67
N ARG A 65 -12.56 12.65 0.16
CA ARG A 65 -12.68 12.11 -1.18
C ARG A 65 -12.46 10.60 -1.29
N ILE A 66 -12.43 9.89 -0.16
CA ILE A 66 -12.08 8.47 -0.15
C ILE A 66 -13.04 7.63 -1.03
N ASP A 67 -14.32 8.02 -1.12
CA ASP A 67 -15.32 7.32 -1.91
C ASP A 67 -15.18 7.59 -3.42
N GLU A 68 -14.48 8.64 -3.82
CA GLU A 68 -14.22 9.00 -5.21
C GLU A 68 -12.97 8.32 -5.77
N ILE A 69 -12.13 7.76 -4.90
CA ILE A 69 -10.85 7.13 -5.27
C ILE A 69 -11.09 5.70 -5.72
N SER A 70 -10.45 5.32 -6.84
CA SER A 70 -10.51 3.96 -7.37
C SER A 70 -10.06 2.93 -6.34
N GLU A 71 -10.74 1.81 -6.32
CA GLU A 71 -10.37 0.66 -5.52
C GLU A 71 -9.06 0.06 -6.01
N GLN A 72 -8.27 -0.44 -5.07
CA GLN A 72 -7.01 -1.14 -5.27
C GLN A 72 -7.08 -2.47 -4.56
N GLU A 73 -6.96 -3.56 -5.28
CA GLU A 73 -6.78 -4.86 -4.65
C GLU A 73 -5.46 -4.92 -3.90
N VAL A 74 -5.51 -5.44 -2.68
CA VAL A 74 -4.36 -5.65 -1.81
C VAL A 74 -4.42 -7.07 -1.28
N PHE A 75 -3.27 -7.70 -1.11
CA PHE A 75 -3.24 -9.04 -0.56
C PHE A 75 -2.35 -9.16 0.67
N GLY A 76 -2.59 -10.20 1.41
CA GLY A 76 -1.72 -10.68 2.48
C GLY A 76 -1.67 -12.19 2.51
N ILE A 77 -0.68 -12.74 3.19
CA ILE A 77 -0.52 -14.17 3.39
C ILE A 77 -0.91 -14.51 4.83
N LEU A 78 -1.94 -15.31 4.97
CA LEU A 78 -2.38 -15.85 6.25
C LEU A 78 -1.68 -17.18 6.50
N THR A 79 -0.86 -17.23 7.54
CA THR A 79 -0.23 -18.46 8.02
C THR A 79 -0.92 -18.93 9.28
N LYS A 80 -1.31 -20.20 9.33
CA LYS A 80 -1.99 -20.82 10.49
C LYS A 80 -1.07 -21.82 11.16
N PRO A 81 -1.19 -22.04 12.51
CA PRO A 81 -0.57 -23.17 13.16
C PRO A 81 -1.02 -24.51 12.53
N ASP A 82 -0.14 -25.51 12.52
CA ASP A 82 -0.41 -26.84 11.93
C ASP A 82 -1.42 -27.68 12.75
N THR A 83 -2.26 -27.04 13.53
CA THR A 83 -3.28 -27.68 14.37
C THR A 83 -4.67 -27.17 14.00
N ILE A 84 -5.69 -27.97 14.29
CA ILE A 84 -7.08 -27.57 14.07
C ILE A 84 -7.55 -26.72 15.24
N GLY A 85 -8.10 -25.51 14.96
CA GLY A 85 -8.60 -24.65 16.02
C GLY A 85 -9.00 -23.25 15.54
N ILE A 86 -9.40 -22.43 16.51
CA ILE A 86 -9.59 -21.00 16.34
C ILE A 86 -8.38 -20.32 16.97
N PHE A 87 -7.71 -19.47 16.23
CA PHE A 87 -6.48 -18.84 16.64
C PHE A 87 -6.66 -17.32 16.74
N PRO A 88 -6.12 -16.67 17.76
CA PRO A 88 -5.94 -15.23 17.70
C PRO A 88 -4.98 -14.87 16.56
N ILE A 89 -5.18 -13.74 15.91
CA ILE A 89 -4.40 -13.33 14.75
C ILE A 89 -3.47 -12.17 15.09
N ILE A 90 -2.24 -12.24 14.59
CA ILE A 90 -1.29 -11.12 14.55
C ILE A 90 -1.22 -10.61 13.13
N ILE A 91 -1.44 -9.32 12.95
CA ILE A 91 -1.27 -8.65 11.65
C ILE A 91 0.11 -8.00 11.63
N GLY A 92 0.96 -8.47 10.72
CA GLY A 92 2.26 -7.89 10.44
C GLY A 92 2.18 -6.90 9.29
N VAL A 93 2.78 -5.73 9.47
CA VAL A 93 2.91 -4.68 8.45
C VAL A 93 4.39 -4.39 8.26
N ALA A 94 4.83 -4.39 7.02
CA ALA A 94 6.22 -4.08 6.70
C ALA A 94 6.56 -2.62 7.04
N GLY A 95 7.81 -2.36 7.39
CA GLY A 95 8.36 -1.02 7.49
C GLY A 95 8.64 -0.41 6.11
N SER A 96 9.16 0.83 6.07
CA SER A 96 9.41 1.59 4.84
C SER A 96 10.37 0.93 3.84
N ALA A 97 11.18 -0.03 4.26
CA ALA A 97 12.05 -0.82 3.39
C ALA A 97 11.40 -2.15 2.92
N GLY A 98 10.09 -2.35 3.13
CA GLY A 98 9.41 -3.59 2.80
C GLY A 98 9.66 -4.72 3.82
N TRP A 99 9.31 -5.93 3.44
CA TRP A 99 9.55 -7.14 4.23
C TRP A 99 11.01 -7.57 4.12
N GLY A 100 11.63 -7.88 5.26
CA GLY A 100 12.96 -8.46 5.34
C GLY A 100 12.98 -9.70 6.24
N ASP A 101 14.03 -10.51 6.15
CA ASP A 101 14.14 -11.81 6.84
C ASP A 101 13.90 -11.72 8.36
N HIS A 102 14.34 -10.63 8.98
CA HIS A 102 14.12 -10.41 10.41
C HIS A 102 12.65 -10.27 10.79
N HIS A 103 11.80 -9.74 9.90
CA HIS A 103 10.36 -9.64 10.13
C HIS A 103 9.73 -11.04 10.13
N TYR A 104 10.10 -11.87 9.16
CA TYR A 104 9.60 -13.25 9.10
C TYR A 104 10.00 -14.05 10.34
N GLY A 105 11.21 -13.83 10.88
CA GLY A 105 11.62 -14.45 12.14
C GLY A 105 10.76 -14.06 13.35
N TYR A 106 10.17 -12.85 13.39
CA TYR A 106 9.17 -12.48 14.40
C TYR A 106 7.83 -13.17 14.16
N LEU A 107 7.38 -13.23 12.92
CA LEU A 107 6.13 -13.88 12.56
C LEU A 107 6.16 -15.38 12.90
N ASP A 108 7.28 -16.06 12.62
CA ASP A 108 7.47 -17.47 12.98
C ASP A 108 7.36 -17.69 14.49
N ARG A 109 7.91 -16.80 15.31
CA ARG A 109 7.78 -16.88 16.78
C ARG A 109 6.34 -16.75 17.25
N TYR A 110 5.55 -15.84 16.66
CA TYR A 110 4.13 -15.74 16.99
C TYR A 110 3.36 -17.00 16.58
N LEU A 111 3.71 -17.57 15.44
CA LEU A 111 3.12 -18.83 14.98
C LEU A 111 3.43 -20.00 15.96
N GLU A 112 4.68 -20.10 16.45
CA GLU A 112 5.10 -21.05 17.48
C GLU A 112 4.35 -20.86 18.81
N MET A 113 3.95 -19.62 19.13
CA MET A 113 3.14 -19.27 20.30
C MET A 113 1.65 -19.61 20.13
N GLY A 114 1.24 -20.12 18.96
CA GLY A 114 -0.14 -20.52 18.66
C GLY A 114 -1.01 -19.43 18.07
N PHE A 115 -0.44 -18.32 17.60
CA PHE A 115 -1.18 -17.30 16.86
C PHE A 115 -1.25 -17.67 15.38
N ALA A 116 -2.33 -17.32 14.71
CA ALA A 116 -2.31 -17.17 13.26
C ALA A 116 -1.62 -15.83 12.94
N VAL A 117 -0.90 -15.78 11.82
CA VAL A 117 -0.15 -14.60 11.40
C VAL A 117 -0.59 -14.16 10.02
N PHE A 118 -0.91 -12.89 9.86
CA PHE A 118 -1.26 -12.28 8.59
C PHE A 118 -0.19 -11.28 8.18
N SER A 119 0.61 -11.61 7.18
CA SER A 119 1.60 -10.68 6.61
C SER A 119 0.97 -9.87 5.49
N LEU A 120 0.78 -8.56 5.69
CA LEU A 120 0.20 -7.65 4.72
C LEU A 120 1.24 -7.23 3.67
N HIS A 121 0.93 -7.45 2.39
CA HIS A 121 1.80 -7.12 1.26
C HIS A 121 1.36 -5.84 0.52
N SER A 122 1.13 -4.75 1.25
CA SER A 122 0.69 -3.46 0.70
C SER A 122 1.62 -2.91 -0.39
N PHE A 123 2.93 -3.13 -0.27
CA PHE A 123 3.93 -2.65 -1.23
C PHE A 123 3.86 -3.44 -2.53
N LYS A 124 3.94 -4.76 -2.46
CA LYS A 124 3.84 -5.63 -3.64
C LYS A 124 2.51 -5.45 -4.38
N SER A 125 1.42 -5.22 -3.67
CA SER A 125 0.11 -4.92 -4.26
C SER A 125 0.08 -3.58 -5.03
N ARG A 126 1.13 -2.78 -4.93
CA ARG A 126 1.27 -1.48 -5.59
C ARG A 126 2.52 -1.38 -6.46
N ASP A 127 3.14 -2.52 -6.77
CA ASP A 127 4.37 -2.63 -7.53
C ASP A 127 5.51 -1.74 -6.95
N VAL A 128 5.58 -1.70 -5.62
CA VAL A 128 6.58 -0.93 -4.86
C VAL A 128 7.36 -1.87 -3.97
N GLU A 129 8.68 -1.77 -3.97
CA GLU A 129 9.53 -2.53 -3.07
C GLU A 129 9.76 -1.80 -1.74
N SER A 130 9.85 -0.47 -1.80
CA SER A 130 10.24 0.37 -0.67
C SER A 130 9.66 1.77 -0.82
N THR A 131 9.29 2.41 0.30
CA THR A 131 8.91 3.83 0.30
C THR A 131 10.13 4.76 0.31
N VAL A 132 11.34 4.24 0.37
CA VAL A 132 12.57 5.04 0.27
C VAL A 132 12.74 5.50 -1.18
N GLY A 133 12.41 6.77 -1.45
CA GLY A 133 12.35 7.34 -2.80
C GLY A 133 10.94 7.46 -3.39
N GLU A 134 9.99 6.62 -2.95
CA GLU A 134 8.59 6.62 -3.42
C GLU A 134 7.61 7.22 -2.38
N GLN A 135 8.13 7.92 -1.38
CA GLN A 135 7.35 8.39 -0.22
C GLN A 135 6.14 9.25 -0.57
N LEU A 136 6.21 10.04 -1.64
CA LEU A 136 5.12 10.91 -2.05
C LEU A 136 3.94 10.16 -2.67
N THR A 137 4.18 8.95 -3.18
CA THR A 137 3.20 8.21 -3.97
C THR A 137 2.49 7.12 -3.18
N VAL A 138 3.14 6.57 -2.17
CA VAL A 138 2.64 5.36 -1.49
C VAL A 138 2.54 5.46 0.03
N THR A 139 3.04 6.53 0.65
CA THR A 139 3.07 6.65 2.12
C THR A 139 1.68 6.62 2.73
N ILE A 140 0.73 7.38 2.17
CA ILE A 140 -0.64 7.45 2.72
C ILE A 140 -1.42 6.15 2.53
N PRO A 141 -1.40 5.47 1.37
CA PRO A 141 -2.07 4.18 1.21
C PRO A 141 -1.54 3.07 2.12
N MET A 142 -0.36 3.27 2.71
CA MET A 142 0.30 2.27 3.56
C MET A 142 0.20 2.55 5.06
N MET A 143 -0.38 3.68 5.42
CA MET A 143 -0.71 4.02 6.81
C MET A 143 -2.06 3.44 7.23
#